data_11a38d967f486e5ae1dcaef8cb8b56a6
#
_entry.id   11a38d967f486e5ae1dcaef8cb8b56a6
#
_cell.length_a   1.000
_cell.length_b   1.000
_cell.length_c   1.000
_cell.angle_alpha   90.00
_cell.angle_beta   90.00
_cell.angle_gamma   90.00
#
_symmetry.space_group_name_H-M   'P 1'
#
loop_
_entity.id
_entity.type
_entity.pdbx_description
1 polymer ?
#
loop_
_entity_poly.entity_id
_entity_poly.type
_entity_poly.pdbx_seq_one_letter_code
_entity_poly.pdbx_strand_id
1 'polypeptide(L)'
;MRILNILALSTALVLPFALPALAEGPATISVTGEGTVSSVPDLATISLGVTTTADTAAAAMAANSASLTAVLNRLRAAGVEPRDMQTSNLTLNPNWVGYDSGATPTISGYTASNMLTVQVRALDSLGSVLDSSITDGANTLNGVTFGVAEPRPALDEARKNAVADAIARATLLVQAAGAELGPIVSITEQSGFAQPAPMFRMEASDAGGVPTAGGEVGLTASVTMVFEIKQ
;
A
#
# COMPACT_ATOMS: atom_id res chain seq x y z
N MET A 1 6.26 -16.20 100.39
CA MET A 1 6.92 -15.63 99.20
C MET A 1 5.89 -15.70 98.08
N ARG A 2 5.40 -14.51 97.64
CA ARG A 2 4.34 -14.44 96.65
C ARG A 2 4.96 -14.21 95.24
N ILE A 3 4.63 -15.11 94.30
CA ILE A 3 5.01 -14.99 92.87
C ILE A 3 3.85 -14.35 92.18
N LEU A 4 4.10 -13.19 91.62
CA LEU A 4 3.14 -12.36 90.86
C LEU A 4 3.23 -12.74 89.40
N ASN A 5 2.19 -13.41 88.85
CA ASN A 5 2.07 -13.66 87.39
C ASN A 5 1.50 -12.41 86.68
N ILE A 6 2.29 -11.83 85.84
CA ILE A 6 1.85 -10.76 84.91
C ILE A 6 1.43 -11.44 83.65
N LEU A 7 0.14 -11.41 83.32
CA LEU A 7 -0.46 -11.82 82.03
C LEU A 7 -0.42 -10.66 81.05
N ALA A 8 0.45 -10.73 80.07
CA ALA A 8 0.51 -9.76 79.01
C ALA A 8 -0.56 -10.07 77.93
N LEU A 9 -1.57 -9.25 77.82
CA LEU A 9 -2.63 -9.35 76.84
C LEU A 9 -2.17 -8.60 75.54
N SER A 10 -1.71 -9.34 74.53
CA SER A 10 -1.33 -8.78 73.24
C SER A 10 -2.57 -8.67 72.33
N THR A 11 -3.10 -7.46 72.16
CA THR A 11 -4.17 -7.10 71.21
C THR A 11 -3.57 -6.99 69.82
N ALA A 12 -3.79 -8.01 68.95
CA ALA A 12 -3.44 -7.95 67.56
C ALA A 12 -4.42 -7.04 66.81
N LEU A 13 -3.96 -5.89 66.39
CA LEU A 13 -4.70 -4.93 65.54
C LEU A 13 -4.76 -5.51 64.10
N VAL A 14 -5.87 -6.14 63.74
CA VAL A 14 -6.12 -6.58 62.33
C VAL A 14 -6.58 -5.38 61.55
N LEU A 15 -5.67 -4.78 60.76
CA LEU A 15 -6.00 -3.78 59.75
C LEU A 15 -6.71 -4.47 58.57
N PRO A 16 -7.92 -4.05 58.18
CA PRO A 16 -8.54 -4.56 56.97
C PRO A 16 -7.77 -4.03 55.76
N PHE A 17 -7.10 -4.91 55.02
CA PHE A 17 -6.59 -4.63 53.71
C PHE A 17 -7.80 -4.42 52.76
N ALA A 18 -8.17 -3.17 52.48
CA ALA A 18 -9.09 -2.84 51.42
C ALA A 18 -8.38 -3.09 50.07
N LEU A 19 -8.67 -4.23 49.46
CA LEU A 19 -8.29 -4.47 48.06
C LEU A 19 -8.97 -3.38 47.21
N PRO A 20 -8.25 -2.67 46.30
CA PRO A 20 -8.92 -1.77 45.37
C PRO A 20 -9.89 -2.62 44.54
N ALA A 21 -11.19 -2.34 44.64
CA ALA A 21 -12.18 -2.83 43.70
C ALA A 21 -11.78 -2.30 42.34
N LEU A 22 -11.26 -3.15 41.46
CA LEU A 22 -11.14 -2.84 40.04
C LEU A 22 -12.57 -2.60 39.58
N ALA A 23 -12.92 -1.32 39.33
CA ALA A 23 -14.19 -0.99 38.70
C ALA A 23 -14.14 -1.67 37.31
N GLU A 24 -14.90 -2.77 37.15
CA GLU A 24 -15.15 -3.33 35.84
C GLU A 24 -15.82 -2.23 35.00
N GLY A 25 -15.13 -1.74 33.98
CA GLY A 25 -15.73 -0.83 33.01
C GLY A 25 -16.94 -1.48 32.35
N PRO A 26 -17.79 -0.68 31.68
CA PRO A 26 -18.94 -1.24 30.98
C PRO A 26 -18.49 -2.31 29.97
N ALA A 27 -19.29 -3.37 29.84
CA ALA A 27 -19.03 -4.41 28.84
C ALA A 27 -19.01 -3.76 27.45
N THR A 28 -18.01 -4.11 26.63
CA THR A 28 -17.83 -3.52 25.30
C THR A 28 -17.71 -4.58 24.21
N ILE A 29 -18.07 -4.19 22.99
CA ILE A 29 -17.81 -4.97 21.79
C ILE A 29 -16.91 -4.15 20.85
N SER A 30 -15.87 -4.80 20.31
CA SER A 30 -15.01 -4.24 19.28
C SER A 30 -15.25 -4.97 17.96
N VAL A 31 -15.54 -4.23 16.92
CA VAL A 31 -15.78 -4.75 15.57
C VAL A 31 -15.00 -3.96 14.54
N THR A 32 -14.58 -4.63 13.48
CA THR A 32 -13.98 -3.98 12.31
C THR A 32 -14.97 -4.05 11.17
N GLY A 33 -15.27 -2.89 10.59
CA GLY A 33 -16.06 -2.76 9.38
C GLY A 33 -15.18 -2.43 8.18
N GLU A 34 -15.60 -2.88 7.02
CA GLU A 34 -14.92 -2.67 5.76
C GLU A 34 -15.89 -2.06 4.74
N GLY A 35 -15.38 -1.12 3.95
CA GLY A 35 -16.13 -0.52 2.86
C GLY A 35 -15.27 -0.41 1.62
N THR A 36 -15.80 -0.82 0.48
CA THR A 36 -15.14 -0.75 -0.82
C THR A 36 -16.00 0.03 -1.80
N VAL A 37 -15.36 0.85 -2.62
CA VAL A 37 -15.96 1.56 -3.74
C VAL A 37 -15.17 1.23 -4.99
N SER A 38 -15.84 0.78 -6.03
CA SER A 38 -15.25 0.57 -7.36
C SER A 38 -15.27 1.87 -8.15
N SER A 39 -14.16 2.19 -8.81
CA SER A 39 -14.01 3.35 -9.69
C SER A 39 -13.40 2.94 -11.02
N VAL A 40 -13.85 3.55 -12.09
CA VAL A 40 -13.15 3.46 -13.38
C VAL A 40 -11.83 4.21 -13.26
N PRO A 41 -10.69 3.60 -13.62
CA PRO A 41 -9.40 4.27 -13.56
C PRO A 41 -9.34 5.43 -14.56
N ASP A 42 -8.66 6.51 -14.16
CA ASP A 42 -8.35 7.67 -14.98
C ASP A 42 -6.84 7.98 -15.02
N LEU A 43 -6.03 7.08 -14.47
CA LEU A 43 -4.59 7.17 -14.37
C LEU A 43 -3.95 5.80 -14.58
N ALA A 44 -2.87 5.74 -15.38
CA ALA A 44 -1.98 4.58 -15.42
C ALA A 44 -0.58 4.99 -14.97
N THR A 45 0.03 4.19 -14.12
CA THR A 45 1.44 4.31 -13.74
C THR A 45 2.23 3.22 -14.43
N ILE A 46 3.20 3.61 -15.26
CA ILE A 46 4.08 2.70 -16.00
C ILE A 46 5.45 2.73 -15.32
N SER A 47 6.05 1.57 -15.12
CA SER A 47 7.46 1.44 -14.77
C SER A 47 8.22 0.89 -15.97
N LEU A 48 8.96 1.73 -16.66
CA LEU A 48 9.76 1.39 -17.83
C LEU A 48 11.21 1.88 -17.65
N GLY A 49 12.13 1.39 -18.47
CA GLY A 49 13.53 1.79 -18.33
C GLY A 49 14.38 1.43 -19.53
N VAL A 50 15.64 1.84 -19.42
CA VAL A 50 16.71 1.57 -20.37
C VAL A 50 17.83 0.83 -19.66
N THR A 51 18.22 -0.31 -20.21
CA THR A 51 19.40 -1.05 -19.79
C THR A 51 20.37 -1.15 -20.96
N THR A 52 21.63 -0.77 -20.74
CA THR A 52 22.71 -0.78 -21.75
C THR A 52 23.94 -1.47 -21.19
N THR A 53 24.68 -2.13 -22.08
CA THR A 53 25.97 -2.76 -21.74
C THR A 53 27.08 -2.21 -22.65
N ALA A 54 28.29 -2.08 -22.07
CA ALA A 54 29.48 -1.69 -22.82
C ALA A 54 30.75 -2.19 -22.12
N ASP A 55 31.88 -2.12 -22.80
CA ASP A 55 33.18 -2.58 -22.26
C ASP A 55 33.70 -1.67 -21.12
N THR A 56 33.25 -0.42 -21.06
CA THR A 56 33.62 0.51 -19.99
C THR A 56 32.39 1.10 -19.33
N ALA A 57 32.52 1.44 -18.05
CA ALA A 57 31.49 2.09 -17.25
C ALA A 57 31.02 3.41 -17.89
N ALA A 58 31.97 4.22 -18.41
CA ALA A 58 31.64 5.49 -19.06
C ALA A 58 30.82 5.31 -20.34
N ALA A 59 31.16 4.31 -21.18
CA ALA A 59 30.45 4.01 -22.41
C ALA A 59 29.04 3.47 -22.11
N ALA A 60 28.88 2.57 -21.11
CA ALA A 60 27.58 2.07 -20.69
C ALA A 60 26.66 3.20 -20.22
N MET A 61 27.17 4.11 -19.37
CA MET A 61 26.42 5.28 -18.90
C MET A 61 26.07 6.27 -20.01
N ALA A 62 27.00 6.54 -20.92
CA ALA A 62 26.76 7.46 -22.05
C ALA A 62 25.64 6.92 -22.98
N ALA A 63 25.68 5.62 -23.33
CA ALA A 63 24.66 4.97 -24.11
C ALA A 63 23.30 5.00 -23.41
N ASN A 64 23.26 4.69 -22.09
CA ASN A 64 22.07 4.73 -21.29
C ASN A 64 21.43 6.13 -21.26
N SER A 65 22.25 7.15 -21.02
CA SER A 65 21.79 8.54 -20.96
C SER A 65 21.23 9.01 -22.30
N ALA A 66 21.84 8.61 -23.41
CA ALA A 66 21.35 8.96 -24.75
C ALA A 66 19.98 8.33 -25.04
N SER A 67 19.82 7.03 -24.77
CA SER A 67 18.56 6.31 -24.97
C SER A 67 17.46 6.84 -24.06
N LEU A 68 17.75 7.06 -22.75
CA LEU A 68 16.77 7.61 -21.83
C LEU A 68 16.31 9.02 -22.24
N THR A 69 17.23 9.85 -22.76
CA THR A 69 16.89 11.18 -23.27
C THR A 69 15.93 11.10 -24.44
N ALA A 70 16.11 10.15 -25.36
CA ALA A 70 15.18 9.92 -26.46
C ALA A 70 13.79 9.51 -25.94
N VAL A 71 13.71 8.56 -25.01
CA VAL A 71 12.47 8.14 -24.36
C VAL A 71 11.76 9.31 -23.69
N LEU A 72 12.47 10.11 -22.88
CA LEU A 72 11.90 11.30 -22.21
C LEU A 72 11.34 12.31 -23.19
N ASN A 73 12.05 12.55 -24.31
CA ASN A 73 11.57 13.48 -25.35
C ASN A 73 10.32 12.93 -26.04
N ARG A 74 10.25 11.63 -26.28
CA ARG A 74 9.07 10.99 -26.86
C ARG A 74 7.87 11.10 -25.96
N LEU A 75 8.03 10.81 -24.65
CA LEU A 75 6.97 10.92 -23.66
C LEU A 75 6.40 12.34 -23.59
N ARG A 76 7.28 13.35 -23.60
CA ARG A 76 6.84 14.75 -23.68
C ARG A 76 6.07 15.06 -24.97
N ALA A 77 6.53 14.56 -26.10
CA ALA A 77 5.84 14.72 -27.39
C ALA A 77 4.48 14.02 -27.42
N ALA A 78 4.32 12.93 -26.64
CA ALA A 78 3.05 12.24 -26.42
C ALA A 78 2.13 12.93 -25.38
N GLY A 79 2.53 14.08 -24.84
CA GLY A 79 1.72 14.87 -23.92
C GLY A 79 1.91 14.52 -22.43
N VAL A 80 2.90 13.68 -22.08
CA VAL A 80 3.23 13.42 -20.68
C VAL A 80 3.96 14.61 -20.09
N GLU A 81 3.42 15.17 -19.01
CA GLU A 81 4.01 16.35 -18.36
C GLU A 81 5.28 15.99 -17.59
N PRO A 82 6.26 16.91 -17.44
CA PRO A 82 7.48 16.66 -16.67
C PRO A 82 7.25 16.21 -15.22
N ARG A 83 6.18 16.71 -14.58
CA ARG A 83 5.80 16.33 -13.22
C ARG A 83 5.32 14.87 -13.10
N ASP A 84 4.86 14.29 -14.20
CA ASP A 84 4.34 12.92 -14.28
C ASP A 84 5.44 11.92 -14.68
N MET A 85 6.71 12.36 -14.76
CA MET A 85 7.88 11.53 -15.08
C MET A 85 8.92 11.63 -13.97
N GLN A 86 9.34 10.48 -13.42
CA GLN A 86 10.35 10.43 -12.37
C GLN A 86 11.33 9.30 -12.63
N THR A 87 12.64 9.61 -12.62
CA THR A 87 13.68 8.58 -12.58
C THR A 87 13.63 7.91 -11.19
N SER A 88 13.48 6.59 -11.17
CA SER A 88 13.27 5.83 -9.93
C SER A 88 14.43 4.98 -9.49
N ASN A 89 15.28 4.52 -10.43
CA ASN A 89 16.41 3.67 -10.12
C ASN A 89 17.50 3.81 -11.19
N LEU A 90 18.65 4.34 -10.81
CA LEU A 90 19.84 4.42 -11.66
C LEU A 90 20.93 3.55 -11.06
N THR A 91 21.37 2.53 -11.81
CA THR A 91 22.43 1.61 -11.39
C THR A 91 23.50 1.48 -12.46
N LEU A 92 24.73 1.19 -12.03
CA LEU A 92 25.85 0.84 -12.89
C LEU A 92 26.62 -0.30 -12.21
N ASN A 93 26.67 -1.45 -12.87
CA ASN A 93 27.24 -2.65 -12.29
C ASN A 93 28.30 -3.25 -13.24
N PRO A 94 29.43 -3.74 -12.74
CA PRO A 94 30.37 -4.54 -13.53
C PRO A 94 29.78 -5.92 -13.81
N ASN A 95 30.01 -6.44 -15.04
CA ASN A 95 29.68 -7.79 -15.43
C ASN A 95 30.88 -8.69 -15.18
N TRP A 96 30.75 -9.62 -14.26
CA TRP A 96 31.82 -10.53 -13.89
C TRP A 96 31.69 -11.87 -14.66
N VAL A 97 32.82 -12.42 -15.10
CA VAL A 97 32.92 -13.75 -15.74
C VAL A 97 34.00 -14.57 -15.05
N GLY A 98 33.92 -15.89 -15.20
CA GLY A 98 34.96 -16.82 -14.74
C GLY A 98 34.72 -17.41 -13.34
N TYR A 99 33.56 -17.25 -12.74
CA TYR A 99 33.25 -17.84 -11.41
C TYR A 99 33.29 -19.39 -11.44
N ASP A 100 32.90 -20.02 -12.55
CA ASP A 100 32.76 -21.49 -12.65
C ASP A 100 34.02 -22.18 -13.12
N SER A 101 35.06 -21.46 -13.50
CA SER A 101 36.27 -22.03 -14.12
C SER A 101 37.45 -22.28 -13.16
N GLY A 102 37.30 -21.95 -11.87
CA GLY A 102 38.39 -21.98 -10.90
C GLY A 102 39.46 -20.90 -11.13
N ALA A 103 39.25 -20.04 -12.13
CA ALA A 103 40.10 -18.86 -12.39
C ALA A 103 39.67 -17.65 -11.54
N THR A 104 40.53 -16.64 -11.41
CA THR A 104 40.16 -15.39 -10.79
C THR A 104 39.10 -14.70 -11.63
N PRO A 105 37.94 -14.33 -11.06
CA PRO A 105 36.89 -13.60 -11.79
C PRO A 105 37.42 -12.31 -12.40
N THR A 106 37.03 -12.01 -13.62
CA THR A 106 37.42 -10.78 -14.34
C THR A 106 36.19 -10.02 -14.80
N ILE A 107 36.32 -8.69 -14.94
CA ILE A 107 35.26 -7.85 -15.46
C ILE A 107 35.25 -7.95 -16.99
N SER A 108 34.11 -8.36 -17.56
CA SER A 108 33.88 -8.46 -19.02
C SER A 108 33.20 -7.24 -19.63
N GLY A 109 32.73 -6.33 -18.80
CA GLY A 109 32.00 -5.13 -19.22
C GLY A 109 31.20 -4.53 -18.08
N TYR A 110 30.31 -3.60 -18.42
CA TYR A 110 29.47 -2.89 -17.46
C TYR A 110 28.04 -2.81 -17.97
N THR A 111 27.08 -2.92 -17.06
CA THR A 111 25.65 -2.73 -17.32
C THR A 111 25.17 -1.49 -16.59
N ALA A 112 24.63 -0.51 -17.33
CA ALA A 112 23.92 0.64 -16.80
C ALA A 112 22.42 0.42 -16.96
N SER A 113 21.65 0.62 -15.90
CA SER A 113 20.19 0.56 -15.92
C SER A 113 19.60 1.81 -15.30
N ASN A 114 18.59 2.37 -15.94
CA ASN A 114 17.89 3.56 -15.48
C ASN A 114 16.39 3.35 -15.65
N MET A 115 15.66 3.37 -14.54
CA MET A 115 14.21 3.17 -14.51
C MET A 115 13.49 4.51 -14.44
N LEU A 116 12.33 4.57 -15.06
CA LEU A 116 11.45 5.71 -15.12
C LEU A 116 10.05 5.29 -14.70
N THR A 117 9.48 6.00 -13.75
CA THR A 117 8.06 5.92 -13.41
C THR A 117 7.33 7.03 -14.14
N VAL A 118 6.31 6.66 -14.89
CA VAL A 118 5.53 7.58 -15.74
C VAL A 118 4.06 7.46 -15.39
N GLN A 119 3.41 8.59 -15.14
CA GLN A 119 1.96 8.67 -14.98
C GLN A 119 1.31 9.11 -16.27
N VAL A 120 0.40 8.31 -16.82
CA VAL A 120 -0.36 8.57 -18.04
C VAL A 120 -1.81 8.80 -17.67
N ARG A 121 -2.30 10.03 -17.92
CA ARG A 121 -3.69 10.43 -17.61
C ARG A 121 -4.64 10.19 -18.79
N ALA A 122 -4.13 10.19 -20.01
CA ALA A 122 -4.90 9.88 -21.21
C ALA A 122 -4.81 8.37 -21.49
N LEU A 123 -5.64 7.56 -20.85
CA LEU A 123 -5.57 6.10 -20.92
C LEU A 123 -5.75 5.57 -22.35
N ASP A 124 -6.50 6.25 -23.19
CA ASP A 124 -6.68 5.89 -24.61
C ASP A 124 -5.36 5.93 -25.39
N SER A 125 -4.39 6.73 -24.95
CA SER A 125 -3.06 6.83 -25.56
C SER A 125 -2.02 5.88 -24.96
N LEU A 126 -2.37 5.13 -23.92
CA LEU A 126 -1.44 4.30 -23.15
C LEU A 126 -0.67 3.30 -24.02
N GLY A 127 -1.38 2.56 -24.90
CA GLY A 127 -0.78 1.60 -25.83
C GLY A 127 0.24 2.27 -26.77
N SER A 128 -0.11 3.41 -27.35
CA SER A 128 0.79 4.14 -28.25
C SER A 128 1.99 4.78 -27.53
N VAL A 129 1.82 5.17 -26.27
CA VAL A 129 2.91 5.66 -25.41
C VAL A 129 3.91 4.53 -25.12
N LEU A 130 3.43 3.32 -24.81
CA LEU A 130 4.27 2.15 -24.60
C LEU A 130 5.05 1.77 -25.85
N ASP A 131 4.38 1.63 -27.01
CA ASP A 131 5.01 1.27 -28.27
C ASP A 131 6.09 2.26 -28.70
N SER A 132 5.79 3.55 -28.60
CA SER A 132 6.74 4.59 -28.98
C SER A 132 7.93 4.66 -28.02
N SER A 133 7.72 4.40 -26.71
CA SER A 133 8.82 4.34 -25.75
C SER A 133 9.78 3.19 -26.03
N ILE A 134 9.26 2.02 -26.41
CA ILE A 134 10.06 0.85 -26.79
C ILE A 134 10.87 1.15 -28.07
N THR A 135 10.22 1.75 -29.07
CA THR A 135 10.87 2.15 -30.33
C THR A 135 12.03 3.12 -30.13
N ASP A 136 11.90 4.02 -29.15
CA ASP A 136 12.92 5.05 -28.86
C ASP A 136 13.98 4.60 -27.84
N GLY A 137 14.00 3.30 -27.45
CA GLY A 137 15.10 2.68 -26.71
C GLY A 137 14.76 2.19 -25.30
N ALA A 138 13.51 2.30 -24.83
CA ALA A 138 13.09 1.61 -23.63
C ALA A 138 13.10 0.10 -23.92
N ASN A 139 13.82 -0.66 -23.08
CA ASN A 139 13.98 -2.11 -23.24
C ASN A 139 13.70 -2.88 -21.94
N THR A 140 13.22 -2.20 -20.93
CA THR A 140 12.80 -2.77 -19.65
C THR A 140 11.40 -2.24 -19.34
N LEU A 141 10.44 -3.14 -19.08
CA LEU A 141 9.07 -2.82 -18.66
C LEU A 141 8.73 -3.68 -17.45
N ASN A 142 8.53 -3.05 -16.29
CA ASN A 142 8.23 -3.75 -15.04
C ASN A 142 6.74 -3.78 -14.70
N GLY A 143 5.90 -3.21 -15.54
CA GLY A 143 4.46 -3.30 -15.41
C GLY A 143 3.72 -1.98 -15.60
N VAL A 144 2.41 -2.12 -15.63
CA VAL A 144 1.43 -1.03 -15.67
C VAL A 144 0.47 -1.23 -14.52
N THR A 145 0.20 -0.17 -13.76
CA THR A 145 -0.78 -0.16 -12.67
C THR A 145 -1.81 0.91 -12.96
N PHE A 146 -3.08 0.54 -12.94
CA PHE A 146 -4.18 1.48 -13.10
C PHE A 146 -4.60 2.04 -11.74
N GLY A 147 -5.03 3.29 -11.72
CA GLY A 147 -5.41 4.00 -10.52
C GLY A 147 -6.39 5.13 -10.79
N VAL A 148 -6.70 5.87 -9.73
CA VAL A 148 -7.55 7.06 -9.77
C VAL A 148 -6.70 8.26 -9.35
N ALA A 149 -6.66 9.32 -10.17
CA ALA A 149 -5.86 10.51 -9.92
C ALA A 149 -6.31 11.25 -8.65
N GLU A 150 -7.63 11.31 -8.42
CA GLU A 150 -8.25 11.95 -7.25
C GLU A 150 -9.04 10.90 -6.42
N PRO A 151 -8.35 10.05 -5.63
CA PRO A 151 -9.01 8.92 -4.95
C PRO A 151 -9.86 9.36 -3.74
N ARG A 152 -9.70 10.59 -3.24
CA ARG A 152 -10.29 11.05 -1.98
C ARG A 152 -11.82 10.95 -1.94
N PRO A 153 -12.59 11.38 -2.95
CA PRO A 153 -14.05 11.27 -2.91
C PRO A 153 -14.54 9.82 -2.77
N ALA A 154 -13.93 8.90 -3.51
CA ALA A 154 -14.27 7.48 -3.44
C ALA A 154 -13.84 6.83 -2.11
N LEU A 155 -12.68 7.23 -1.57
CA LEU A 155 -12.24 6.80 -0.24
C LEU A 155 -13.16 7.32 0.87
N ASP A 156 -13.68 8.54 0.77
CA ASP A 156 -14.62 9.09 1.75
C ASP A 156 -15.94 8.31 1.73
N GLU A 157 -16.38 7.85 0.56
CA GLU A 157 -17.54 6.96 0.45
C GLU A 157 -17.25 5.56 0.99
N ALA A 158 -16.06 5.02 0.71
CA ALA A 158 -15.62 3.74 1.30
C ALA A 158 -15.57 3.82 2.84
N ARG A 159 -15.13 4.94 3.43
CA ARG A 159 -15.16 5.16 4.89
C ARG A 159 -16.57 5.12 5.46
N LYS A 160 -17.53 5.77 4.79
CA LYS A 160 -18.94 5.73 5.22
C LYS A 160 -19.49 4.31 5.17
N ASN A 161 -19.19 3.56 4.12
CA ASN A 161 -19.57 2.16 3.99
C ASN A 161 -18.94 1.30 5.08
N ALA A 162 -17.67 1.52 5.43
CA ALA A 162 -16.98 0.82 6.50
C ALA A 162 -17.61 1.08 7.87
N VAL A 163 -18.00 2.33 8.16
CA VAL A 163 -18.72 2.66 9.40
C VAL A 163 -20.08 1.98 9.44
N ALA A 164 -20.83 2.01 8.35
CA ALA A 164 -22.13 1.35 8.26
C ALA A 164 -22.02 -0.17 8.47
N ASP A 165 -21.01 -0.81 7.88
CA ASP A 165 -20.74 -2.24 8.05
C ASP A 165 -20.36 -2.57 9.50
N ALA A 166 -19.50 -1.76 10.15
CA ALA A 166 -19.14 -1.95 11.56
C ALA A 166 -20.36 -1.88 12.48
N ILE A 167 -21.25 -0.90 12.27
CA ILE A 167 -22.50 -0.76 13.04
C ILE A 167 -23.41 -1.97 12.82
N ALA A 168 -23.59 -2.41 11.57
CA ALA A 168 -24.42 -3.56 11.25
C ALA A 168 -23.89 -4.84 11.89
N ARG A 169 -22.59 -5.09 11.84
CA ARG A 169 -21.93 -6.24 12.50
C ARG A 169 -22.08 -6.18 14.02
N ALA A 170 -21.83 -5.03 14.63
CA ALA A 170 -21.98 -4.86 16.08
C ALA A 170 -23.42 -5.12 16.53
N THR A 171 -24.39 -4.55 15.81
CA THR A 171 -25.82 -4.75 16.10
C THR A 171 -26.21 -6.21 16.02
N LEU A 172 -25.81 -6.90 14.94
CA LEU A 172 -26.09 -8.33 14.74
C LEU A 172 -25.54 -9.18 15.89
N LEU A 173 -24.28 -8.97 16.25
CA LEU A 173 -23.59 -9.77 17.28
C LEU A 173 -24.19 -9.55 18.67
N VAL A 174 -24.47 -8.30 19.04
CA VAL A 174 -25.04 -7.96 20.34
C VAL A 174 -26.48 -8.47 20.48
N GLN A 175 -27.30 -8.34 19.44
CA GLN A 175 -28.66 -8.89 19.43
C GLN A 175 -28.67 -10.42 19.51
N ALA A 176 -27.75 -11.10 18.80
CA ALA A 176 -27.62 -12.55 18.86
C ALA A 176 -27.20 -13.03 20.27
N ALA A 177 -26.49 -12.19 21.03
CA ALA A 177 -26.13 -12.45 22.41
C ALA A 177 -27.27 -12.11 23.43
N GLY A 178 -28.41 -11.60 22.98
CA GLY A 178 -29.54 -11.23 23.82
C GLY A 178 -29.39 -9.89 24.54
N ALA A 179 -28.53 -8.99 24.04
CA ALA A 179 -28.24 -7.68 24.59
C ALA A 179 -28.58 -6.56 23.57
N GLU A 180 -28.41 -5.32 23.95
CA GLU A 180 -28.60 -4.14 23.11
C GLU A 180 -27.28 -3.41 22.87
N LEU A 181 -27.11 -2.86 21.64
CA LEU A 181 -25.94 -2.06 21.29
C LEU A 181 -26.03 -0.69 22.02
N GLY A 182 -24.96 -0.35 22.72
CA GLY A 182 -24.81 0.92 23.44
C GLY A 182 -24.16 2.01 22.59
N PRO A 183 -23.76 3.13 23.23
CA PRO A 183 -23.08 4.23 22.57
C PRO A 183 -21.70 3.82 22.05
N ILE A 184 -21.20 4.62 21.09
CA ILE A 184 -19.85 4.49 20.56
C ILE A 184 -18.86 4.96 21.63
N VAL A 185 -17.87 4.11 21.95
CA VAL A 185 -16.74 4.41 22.84
C VAL A 185 -15.57 4.98 22.08
N SER A 186 -15.23 4.35 20.93
CA SER A 186 -14.14 4.83 20.08
C SER A 186 -14.33 4.41 18.63
N ILE A 187 -13.75 5.21 17.74
CA ILE A 187 -13.63 4.93 16.30
C ILE A 187 -12.16 5.11 15.95
N THR A 188 -11.57 4.10 15.32
CA THR A 188 -10.20 4.13 14.83
C THR A 188 -10.16 3.72 13.37
N GLU A 189 -9.71 4.62 12.50
CA GLU A 189 -9.44 4.29 11.10
C GLU A 189 -8.09 3.57 11.02
N GLN A 190 -8.06 2.41 10.37
CA GLN A 190 -6.79 1.77 10.03
C GLN A 190 -6.18 2.52 8.85
N SER A 191 -5.16 3.33 9.13
CA SER A 191 -4.37 4.02 8.11
C SER A 191 -3.48 2.99 7.39
N GLY A 192 -4.06 2.28 6.44
CA GLY A 192 -3.35 1.51 5.43
C GLY A 192 -3.72 2.11 4.09
N PHE A 193 -2.73 2.57 3.31
CA PHE A 193 -2.97 2.77 1.89
C PHE A 193 -3.25 1.38 1.30
N ALA A 194 -4.51 0.97 1.28
CA ALA A 194 -4.91 -0.16 0.47
C ALA A 194 -4.53 0.20 -0.97
N GLN A 195 -3.52 -0.47 -1.49
CA GLN A 195 -3.20 -0.33 -2.92
C GLN A 195 -4.45 -0.73 -3.69
N PRO A 196 -4.83 0.05 -4.72
CA PRO A 196 -5.97 -0.28 -5.54
C PRO A 196 -5.85 -1.72 -6.04
N ALA A 197 -6.81 -2.56 -5.68
CA ALA A 197 -6.84 -3.93 -6.16
C ALA A 197 -7.58 -3.97 -7.51
N PRO A 198 -7.01 -4.58 -8.57
CA PRO A 198 -7.70 -4.75 -9.83
C PRO A 198 -8.98 -5.57 -9.64
N MET A 199 -10.12 -5.02 -10.04
CA MET A 199 -11.35 -5.79 -10.18
C MET A 199 -11.56 -6.12 -11.66
N PHE A 200 -11.70 -7.40 -11.97
CA PHE A 200 -11.83 -7.86 -13.35
C PHE A 200 -13.23 -7.56 -13.90
N ARG A 201 -13.32 -6.55 -14.78
CA ARG A 201 -14.41 -6.40 -15.71
C ARG A 201 -13.82 -6.53 -17.11
N MET A 202 -14.22 -7.58 -17.87
CA MET A 202 -13.73 -7.78 -19.22
C MET A 202 -14.43 -6.81 -20.17
N GLU A 203 -13.74 -5.73 -20.53
CA GLU A 203 -14.00 -4.97 -21.74
C GLU A 203 -12.70 -4.87 -22.52
N ALA A 204 -12.67 -5.51 -23.70
CA ALA A 204 -11.54 -5.40 -24.62
C ALA A 204 -11.70 -4.11 -25.43
N SER A 205 -10.74 -3.20 -25.36
CA SER A 205 -10.66 -2.09 -26.28
C SER A 205 -9.75 -2.46 -27.46
N ASP A 206 -10.30 -2.39 -28.65
CA ASP A 206 -9.63 -2.63 -29.94
C ASP A 206 -8.97 -1.32 -30.42
N ALA A 207 -7.93 -0.85 -29.70
CA ALA A 207 -7.09 0.28 -30.12
C ALA A 207 -5.74 -0.27 -30.59
N GLY A 208 -5.27 0.12 -31.76
CA GLY A 208 -3.97 -0.29 -32.31
C GLY A 208 -2.85 0.08 -31.34
N GLY A 209 -1.99 -0.88 -31.02
CA GLY A 209 -0.90 -0.77 -30.03
C GLY A 209 -0.91 -1.94 -29.05
N VAL A 210 -0.08 -1.86 -27.99
CA VAL A 210 -0.11 -2.86 -26.92
C VAL A 210 -1.51 -2.88 -26.29
N PRO A 211 -2.26 -4.02 -26.33
CA PRO A 211 -3.60 -4.08 -25.75
C PRO A 211 -3.55 -3.82 -24.26
N THR A 212 -4.31 -2.84 -23.78
CA THR A 212 -4.40 -2.50 -22.36
C THR A 212 -5.87 -2.49 -21.92
N ALA A 213 -6.17 -3.10 -20.78
CA ALA A 213 -7.50 -3.09 -20.18
C ALA A 213 -7.40 -2.56 -18.75
N GLY A 214 -8.04 -1.43 -18.46
CA GLY A 214 -7.99 -0.77 -17.15
C GLY A 214 -8.85 -1.45 -16.08
N GLY A 215 -9.91 -2.14 -16.47
CA GLY A 215 -10.85 -2.72 -15.53
C GLY A 215 -11.49 -1.70 -14.59
N GLU A 216 -11.80 -2.11 -13.37
CA GLU A 216 -12.20 -1.26 -12.26
C GLU A 216 -11.14 -1.33 -11.15
N VAL A 217 -11.00 -0.26 -10.40
CA VAL A 217 -10.10 -0.14 -9.26
C VAL A 217 -10.91 -0.07 -7.98
N GLY A 218 -10.73 -1.04 -7.08
CA GLY A 218 -11.36 -1.04 -5.77
C GLY A 218 -10.61 -0.17 -4.78
N LEU A 219 -11.31 0.81 -4.19
CA LEU A 219 -10.81 1.66 -3.12
C LEU A 219 -11.44 1.22 -1.81
N THR A 220 -10.63 0.76 -0.85
CA THR A 220 -11.12 0.15 0.40
C THR A 220 -10.71 1.00 1.60
N ALA A 221 -11.62 1.14 2.55
CA ALA A 221 -11.38 1.69 3.87
C ALA A 221 -11.76 0.66 4.94
N SER A 222 -11.07 0.69 6.07
CA SER A 222 -11.34 -0.16 7.23
C SER A 222 -11.37 0.67 8.50
N VAL A 223 -12.41 0.48 9.32
CA VAL A 223 -12.57 1.16 10.61
C VAL A 223 -12.85 0.15 11.71
N THR A 224 -12.17 0.31 12.84
CA THR A 224 -12.46 -0.44 14.06
C THR A 224 -13.27 0.46 14.99
N MET A 225 -14.43 -0.04 15.43
CA MET A 225 -15.34 0.65 16.33
C MET A 225 -15.55 -0.14 17.61
N VAL A 226 -15.56 0.56 18.72
CA VAL A 226 -15.86 -0.01 20.04
C VAL A 226 -17.17 0.59 20.53
N PHE A 227 -18.08 -0.26 20.98
CA PHE A 227 -19.39 0.12 21.52
C PHE A 227 -19.54 -0.45 22.93
N GLU A 228 -20.33 0.23 23.77
CA GLU A 228 -20.83 -0.36 24.99
C GLU A 228 -21.90 -1.42 24.67
N ILE A 229 -22.05 -2.40 25.58
CA ILE A 229 -23.14 -3.39 25.57
C ILE A 229 -24.09 -3.08 26.70
N LYS A 230 -25.35 -2.89 26.40
CA LYS A 230 -26.43 -2.77 27.38
C LYS A 230 -27.04 -4.14 27.60
N GLN A 231 -26.98 -4.60 28.84
CA GLN A 231 -27.59 -5.84 29.32
C GLN A 231 -28.97 -5.58 29.90
#